data_f1c3ad2e31cf7c74f70d6fa82280ce74
#
_entry.id   f1c3ad2e31cf7c74f70d6fa82280ce74
#
_cell.length_a   1.000
_cell.length_b   1.000
_cell.length_c   1.000
_cell.angle_alpha   90.00
_cell.angle_beta   90.00
_cell.angle_gamma   90.00
#
_symmetry.space_group_name_H-M   'P 1'
#
loop_
_entity.id
_entity.type
_entity.pdbx_description
1 polymer ?
#
loop_
_entity_poly.entity_id
_entity_poly.type
_entity_poly.pdbx_seq_one_letter_code
_entity_poly.pdbx_strand_id
1 'polypeptide(L)'
;MSHKLKIAGWISVGALAGALTTVSLQTVARGSLAPLPLEELQQLAQVFGMVKTDYVEPVDEHKLIQDAIAGMVASLDPHSQYFDKKSFKEFKEGTSGRFVGVGIEISQEDGLVKVVSPIEGSPAFRAGLKPNDLITKIDDTVVKGLSLNDAVKRMRGEPNTKVMLTIFRKDENRSFPVTITREEIRTQSVRGKVVEPGYGWIRLSQFQERTVDDFVKKVEDIYRQEPNLKGLVLDLRNDPGGLLDAAVAISAAFLPENVTVVSTNGQLAESKFVYKAAPEYYQRRAGADPLRKLPAALKSVPLVVLVNEGSASASEIVAGALQDHHRGTILGSQTFGKGSVQTVRPLGPDTGLKLTTARYYTPSGKSIQAKGIVPDVMVDESEEGNIFSLLRTREADLEKHLTSGQGNEARDAARDKAREEARKKAEEEAKKPVADRKVPEFGTDKDFQLVQALNQLKGRQVLVSKTQVVESKVSENKGN
;
A
#
# COMPACT_ATOMS: atom_id res chain seq x y z
N MET A 1 47.74 -25.25 -56.90
CA MET A 1 46.65 -24.30 -56.57
C MET A 1 47.31 -23.03 -56.07
N SER A 2 47.07 -21.89 -56.69
CA SER A 2 47.71 -20.62 -56.36
C SER A 2 47.28 -20.10 -55.05
N HIS A 3 48.13 -19.43 -54.29
CA HIS A 3 47.89 -18.82 -53.01
C HIS A 3 46.66 -17.92 -53.03
N LYS A 4 46.33 -17.31 -54.15
CA LYS A 4 45.10 -16.46 -54.33
C LYS A 4 43.79 -17.24 -54.26
N LEU A 5 43.74 -18.52 -54.68
CA LEU A 5 42.55 -19.35 -54.59
C LEU A 5 42.25 -19.78 -53.13
N LYS A 6 43.28 -19.99 -52.30
CA LYS A 6 43.10 -20.30 -50.88
C LYS A 6 42.60 -19.12 -50.14
N ILE A 7 43.09 -17.91 -50.42
CA ILE A 7 42.61 -16.67 -49.77
C ILE A 7 41.14 -16.38 -50.14
N ALA A 8 40.75 -16.53 -51.41
CA ALA A 8 39.37 -16.37 -51.85
C ALA A 8 38.43 -17.38 -51.17
N GLY A 9 38.86 -18.63 -50.95
CA GLY A 9 38.13 -19.66 -50.25
C GLY A 9 37.86 -19.27 -48.76
N TRP A 10 38.87 -18.78 -48.07
CA TRP A 10 38.73 -18.34 -46.67
C TRP A 10 37.83 -17.10 -46.52
N ILE A 11 37.88 -16.15 -47.46
CA ILE A 11 36.99 -14.97 -47.46
C ILE A 11 35.55 -15.41 -47.72
N SER A 12 35.29 -16.34 -48.62
CA SER A 12 33.95 -16.85 -48.90
C SER A 12 33.37 -17.62 -47.71
N VAL A 13 34.17 -18.43 -47.01
CA VAL A 13 33.75 -19.15 -45.78
C VAL A 13 33.47 -18.16 -44.65
N GLY A 14 34.30 -17.12 -44.48
CA GLY A 14 34.07 -16.08 -43.48
C GLY A 14 32.80 -15.26 -43.76
N ALA A 15 32.52 -14.92 -45.00
CA ALA A 15 31.32 -14.20 -45.42
C ALA A 15 30.04 -15.05 -45.22
N LEU A 16 30.09 -16.34 -45.55
CA LEU A 16 28.99 -17.28 -45.31
C LEU A 16 28.75 -17.53 -43.82
N ALA A 17 29.78 -17.69 -43.01
CA ALA A 17 29.67 -17.83 -41.56
C ALA A 17 29.11 -16.55 -40.91
N GLY A 18 29.57 -15.38 -41.36
CA GLY A 18 29.04 -14.09 -40.89
C GLY A 18 27.59 -13.86 -41.28
N ALA A 19 27.16 -14.24 -42.48
CA ALA A 19 25.78 -14.17 -42.92
C ALA A 19 24.87 -15.14 -42.15
N LEU A 20 25.35 -16.37 -41.89
CA LEU A 20 24.61 -17.36 -41.09
C LEU A 20 24.47 -16.96 -39.63
N THR A 21 25.50 -16.37 -39.03
CA THR A 21 25.42 -15.86 -37.63
C THR A 21 24.51 -14.66 -37.53
N THR A 22 24.53 -13.72 -38.49
CA THR A 22 23.57 -12.57 -38.48
C THR A 22 22.13 -13.01 -38.72
N VAL A 23 21.88 -13.96 -39.60
CA VAL A 23 20.51 -14.51 -39.81
C VAL A 23 20.05 -15.29 -38.59
N SER A 24 20.91 -16.05 -37.92
CA SER A 24 20.57 -16.78 -36.70
C SER A 24 20.28 -15.83 -35.52
N LEU A 25 21.05 -14.75 -35.36
CA LEU A 25 20.78 -13.72 -34.35
C LEU A 25 19.51 -12.95 -34.67
N GLN A 26 19.19 -12.67 -35.92
CA GLN A 26 17.91 -12.03 -36.29
C GLN A 26 16.70 -12.96 -36.10
N THR A 27 16.83 -14.26 -36.31
CA THR A 27 15.74 -15.23 -36.06
C THR A 27 15.49 -15.43 -34.56
N VAL A 28 16.51 -15.44 -33.71
CA VAL A 28 16.37 -15.50 -32.27
C VAL A 28 15.76 -14.19 -31.71
N ALA A 29 16.14 -13.04 -32.27
CA ALA A 29 15.54 -11.75 -31.90
C ALA A 29 14.07 -11.58 -32.36
N ARG A 30 13.71 -12.20 -33.51
CA ARG A 30 12.34 -12.17 -34.03
C ARG A 30 11.35 -13.10 -33.28
N GLY A 31 11.83 -14.07 -32.52
CA GLY A 31 10.99 -15.03 -31.82
C GLY A 31 10.34 -14.50 -30.54
N SER A 32 10.66 -13.29 -30.07
CA SER A 32 10.20 -12.78 -28.77
C SER A 32 9.39 -11.48 -28.79
N LEU A 33 9.26 -10.81 -29.93
CA LEU A 33 8.49 -9.58 -30.03
C LEU A 33 7.37 -9.75 -31.06
N ALA A 34 6.11 -9.62 -30.61
CA ALA A 34 5.00 -9.45 -31.54
C ALA A 34 5.28 -8.25 -32.46
N PRO A 35 4.91 -8.31 -33.77
CA PRO A 35 5.13 -7.20 -34.69
C PRO A 35 4.49 -5.93 -34.14
N LEU A 36 5.24 -4.82 -34.16
CA LEU A 36 4.72 -3.53 -33.74
C LEU A 36 3.55 -3.11 -34.65
N PRO A 37 2.48 -2.55 -34.10
CA PRO A 37 1.34 -2.04 -34.88
C PRO A 37 1.72 -0.73 -35.55
N LEU A 38 2.42 -0.84 -36.70
CA LEU A 38 3.04 0.32 -37.39
C LEU A 38 2.01 1.32 -37.90
N GLU A 39 0.85 0.85 -38.37
CA GLU A 39 -0.22 1.71 -38.86
C GLU A 39 -0.78 2.59 -37.73
N GLU A 40 -1.04 2.01 -36.56
CA GLU A 40 -1.53 2.71 -35.38
C GLU A 40 -0.48 3.68 -34.80
N LEU A 41 0.80 3.30 -34.83
CA LEU A 41 1.89 4.18 -34.44
C LEU A 41 2.05 5.38 -35.39
N GLN A 42 1.87 5.17 -36.70
CA GLN A 42 1.83 6.27 -37.67
C GLN A 42 0.65 7.20 -37.44
N GLN A 43 -0.52 6.65 -37.17
CA GLN A 43 -1.72 7.43 -36.83
C GLN A 43 -1.49 8.25 -35.56
N LEU A 44 -0.90 7.68 -34.52
CA LEU A 44 -0.53 8.41 -33.31
C LEU A 44 0.41 9.58 -33.61
N ALA A 45 1.42 9.36 -34.46
CA ALA A 45 2.36 10.41 -34.86
C ALA A 45 1.67 11.52 -35.69
N GLN A 46 0.71 11.17 -36.56
CA GLN A 46 -0.08 12.15 -37.30
C GLN A 46 -0.95 13.01 -36.36
N VAL A 47 -1.66 12.37 -35.42
CA VAL A 47 -2.48 13.10 -34.41
C VAL A 47 -1.59 14.03 -33.58
N PHE A 48 -0.42 13.56 -33.14
CA PHE A 48 0.56 14.41 -32.44
C PHE A 48 0.96 15.64 -33.27
N GLY A 49 1.27 15.44 -34.57
CA GLY A 49 1.59 16.53 -35.49
C GLY A 49 0.45 17.54 -35.60
N MET A 50 -0.79 17.09 -35.83
CA MET A 50 -1.98 17.95 -35.92
C MET A 50 -2.23 18.75 -34.63
N VAL A 51 -2.12 18.10 -33.46
CA VAL A 51 -2.28 18.80 -32.18
C VAL A 51 -1.22 19.88 -32.02
N LYS A 52 0.03 19.60 -32.39
CA LYS A 52 1.12 20.57 -32.33
C LYS A 52 0.91 21.79 -33.25
N THR A 53 0.35 21.57 -34.47
CA THR A 53 0.24 22.63 -35.49
C THR A 53 -1.10 23.35 -35.45
N ASP A 54 -2.19 22.64 -35.17
CA ASP A 54 -3.55 23.14 -35.39
C ASP A 54 -4.28 23.51 -34.09
N TYR A 55 -3.75 23.12 -32.92
CA TYR A 55 -4.38 23.49 -31.65
C TYR A 55 -4.26 25.00 -31.41
N VAL A 56 -5.32 25.60 -30.81
CA VAL A 56 -5.50 27.06 -30.66
C VAL A 56 -4.40 27.72 -29.83
N GLU A 57 -3.71 26.99 -28.96
CA GLU A 57 -2.62 27.49 -28.11
C GLU A 57 -1.35 26.66 -28.31
N PRO A 58 -0.16 27.23 -28.10
CA PRO A 58 1.11 26.47 -28.11
C PRO A 58 1.08 25.32 -27.10
N VAL A 59 1.46 24.13 -27.51
CA VAL A 59 1.53 22.94 -26.65
C VAL A 59 2.95 22.56 -26.30
N ASP A 60 3.16 22.07 -25.06
CA ASP A 60 4.42 21.47 -24.64
C ASP A 60 4.49 20.04 -25.20
N GLU A 61 5.39 19.79 -26.13
CA GLU A 61 5.56 18.50 -26.79
C GLU A 61 5.93 17.39 -25.82
N HIS A 62 6.80 17.68 -24.84
CA HIS A 62 7.22 16.71 -23.84
C HIS A 62 6.05 16.29 -22.95
N LYS A 63 5.26 17.27 -22.53
CA LYS A 63 4.07 17.01 -21.74
C LYS A 63 3.04 16.22 -22.54
N LEU A 64 2.81 16.53 -23.82
CA LEU A 64 1.87 15.83 -24.67
C LEU A 64 2.23 14.35 -24.82
N ILE A 65 3.51 14.02 -25.02
CA ILE A 65 4.00 12.63 -25.06
C ILE A 65 3.85 11.93 -23.70
N GLN A 66 4.17 12.62 -22.60
CA GLN A 66 3.99 12.05 -21.26
C GLN A 66 2.51 11.75 -20.96
N ASP A 67 1.61 12.65 -21.33
CA ASP A 67 0.17 12.46 -21.16
C ASP A 67 -0.36 11.31 -22.02
N ALA A 68 0.14 11.13 -23.26
CA ALA A 68 -0.19 9.99 -24.11
C ALA A 68 0.25 8.65 -23.48
N ILE A 69 1.49 8.57 -22.97
CA ILE A 69 1.99 7.39 -22.26
C ILE A 69 1.16 7.11 -21.01
N ALA A 70 0.89 8.16 -20.22
CA ALA A 70 0.07 8.05 -19.00
C ALA A 70 -1.34 7.54 -19.31
N GLY A 71 -1.99 8.07 -20.37
CA GLY A 71 -3.29 7.63 -20.83
C GLY A 71 -3.31 6.16 -21.26
N MET A 72 -2.31 5.72 -22.03
CA MET A 72 -2.17 4.33 -22.44
C MET A 72 -2.06 3.39 -21.24
N VAL A 73 -1.25 3.74 -20.25
CA VAL A 73 -1.05 2.91 -19.05
C VAL A 73 -2.29 2.91 -18.17
N ALA A 74 -2.94 4.06 -17.95
CA ALA A 74 -4.15 4.22 -17.15
C ALA A 74 -5.37 3.52 -17.78
N SER A 75 -5.31 3.17 -19.08
CA SER A 75 -6.39 2.42 -19.73
C SER A 75 -6.48 0.96 -19.33
N LEU A 76 -5.41 0.39 -18.73
CA LEU A 76 -5.28 -1.04 -18.43
C LEU A 76 -6.04 -1.45 -17.18
N ASP A 77 -5.78 -0.77 -16.07
CA ASP A 77 -6.35 -1.04 -14.75
C ASP A 77 -6.09 0.17 -13.80
N PRO A 78 -6.77 0.26 -12.63
CA PRO A 78 -6.65 1.41 -11.74
C PRO A 78 -5.30 1.52 -11.00
N HIS A 79 -4.43 0.51 -11.11
CA HIS A 79 -3.16 0.45 -10.37
C HIS A 79 -1.93 0.62 -11.25
N SER A 80 -2.06 0.39 -12.56
CA SER A 80 -1.00 0.67 -13.52
C SER A 80 -0.84 2.17 -13.72
N GLN A 81 0.41 2.66 -13.71
CA GLN A 81 0.68 4.09 -13.73
C GLN A 81 2.04 4.39 -14.38
N TYR A 82 2.06 5.41 -15.24
CA TYR A 82 3.29 6.06 -15.65
C TYR A 82 3.70 7.10 -14.57
N PHE A 83 4.97 7.09 -14.19
CA PHE A 83 5.52 8.05 -13.26
C PHE A 83 6.40 9.06 -14.00
N ASP A 84 6.02 10.32 -13.95
CA ASP A 84 6.89 11.45 -14.22
C ASP A 84 7.90 11.65 -13.08
N LYS A 85 8.80 12.62 -13.22
CA LYS A 85 9.84 12.93 -12.23
C LYS A 85 9.29 13.12 -10.81
N LYS A 86 8.18 13.83 -10.69
CA LYS A 86 7.59 14.18 -9.40
C LYS A 86 6.91 12.95 -8.77
N SER A 87 6.03 12.31 -9.49
CA SER A 87 5.29 11.14 -9.01
C SER A 87 6.22 9.95 -8.74
N PHE A 88 7.34 9.81 -9.48
CA PHE A 88 8.32 8.77 -9.21
C PHE A 88 9.10 9.03 -7.90
N LYS A 89 9.44 10.30 -7.62
CA LYS A 89 10.02 10.70 -6.33
C LYS A 89 9.05 10.42 -5.19
N GLU A 90 7.80 10.84 -5.30
CA GLU A 90 6.75 10.61 -4.30
C GLU A 90 6.51 9.10 -4.05
N PHE A 91 6.51 8.30 -5.10
CA PHE A 91 6.41 6.83 -4.98
C PHE A 91 7.59 6.24 -4.20
N LYS A 92 8.84 6.64 -4.52
CA LYS A 92 10.05 6.19 -3.80
C LYS A 92 10.02 6.61 -2.33
N GLU A 93 9.60 7.85 -2.03
CA GLU A 93 9.42 8.33 -0.66
C GLU A 93 8.40 7.50 0.12
N GLY A 94 7.24 7.21 -0.48
CA GLY A 94 6.21 6.38 0.14
C GLY A 94 6.69 4.96 0.44
N THR A 95 7.43 4.34 -0.48
CA THR A 95 7.95 2.98 -0.35
C THR A 95 9.08 2.89 0.70
N SER A 96 9.99 3.86 0.70
CA SER A 96 11.08 3.91 1.67
C SER A 96 10.65 4.32 3.08
N GLY A 97 9.50 5.00 3.19
CA GLY A 97 9.04 5.61 4.45
C GLY A 97 9.87 6.81 4.86
N ARG A 98 10.50 7.49 3.88
CA ARG A 98 11.35 8.66 4.12
C ARG A 98 10.93 9.78 3.19
N PHE A 99 10.80 10.97 3.74
CA PHE A 99 10.54 12.18 2.97
C PHE A 99 11.26 13.36 3.58
N VAL A 100 11.50 14.40 2.80
CA VAL A 100 12.14 15.63 3.30
C VAL A 100 11.07 16.65 3.68
N GLY A 101 11.14 17.13 4.93
CA GLY A 101 10.17 18.09 5.45
C GLY A 101 10.47 18.52 6.88
N VAL A 102 9.45 18.99 7.58
CA VAL A 102 9.56 19.52 8.95
C VAL A 102 9.25 18.47 10.03
N GLY A 103 8.55 17.39 9.71
CA GLY A 103 8.25 16.30 10.64
C GLY A 103 7.11 16.60 11.60
N ILE A 104 5.92 16.88 11.05
CA ILE A 104 4.68 17.04 11.80
C ILE A 104 3.57 16.19 11.21
N GLU A 105 2.73 15.65 12.07
CA GLU A 105 1.43 15.08 11.73
C GLU A 105 0.40 16.22 11.79
N ILE A 106 -0.40 16.38 10.74
CA ILE A 106 -1.30 17.53 10.59
C ILE A 106 -2.72 17.13 10.25
N SER A 107 -3.66 17.98 10.61
CA SER A 107 -5.06 17.95 10.18
C SER A 107 -5.51 19.34 9.75
N GLN A 108 -6.75 19.44 9.28
CA GLN A 108 -7.36 20.73 8.98
C GLN A 108 -8.39 21.09 10.06
N GLU A 109 -8.33 22.31 10.58
CA GLU A 109 -9.29 22.87 11.54
C GLU A 109 -9.61 24.32 11.15
N ASP A 110 -10.87 24.65 10.91
CA ASP A 110 -11.38 26.00 10.56
C ASP A 110 -10.63 26.66 9.37
N GLY A 111 -10.24 25.84 8.38
CA GLY A 111 -9.51 26.30 7.20
C GLY A 111 -8.01 26.57 7.45
N LEU A 112 -7.51 26.24 8.64
CA LEU A 112 -6.09 26.31 9.00
C LEU A 112 -5.50 24.89 9.09
N VAL A 113 -4.17 24.81 9.10
CA VAL A 113 -3.45 23.56 9.35
C VAL A 113 -3.16 23.43 10.84
N LYS A 114 -3.73 22.40 11.45
CA LYS A 114 -3.52 22.07 12.87
C LYS A 114 -2.39 21.03 12.99
N VAL A 115 -1.48 21.26 13.89
CA VAL A 115 -0.48 20.28 14.33
C VAL A 115 -1.17 19.27 15.23
N VAL A 116 -1.34 18.02 14.75
CA VAL A 116 -1.83 16.92 15.59
C VAL A 116 -0.73 16.52 16.56
N SER A 117 0.48 16.27 16.03
CA SER A 117 1.67 15.98 16.83
C SER A 117 2.94 16.28 16.03
N PRO A 118 3.97 16.88 16.62
CA PRO A 118 5.30 16.86 16.05
C PRO A 118 5.89 15.44 16.23
N ILE A 119 6.55 14.94 15.18
CA ILE A 119 7.24 13.64 15.22
C ILE A 119 8.44 13.76 16.15
N GLU A 120 8.57 12.87 17.12
CA GLU A 120 9.67 12.89 18.10
C GLU A 120 11.04 12.89 17.39
N GLY A 121 11.95 13.77 17.84
CA GLY A 121 13.26 13.95 17.25
C GLY A 121 13.28 14.66 15.90
N SER A 122 12.13 15.07 15.35
CA SER A 122 12.06 15.83 14.09
C SER A 122 12.49 17.28 14.25
N PRO A 123 12.76 18.02 13.14
CA PRO A 123 13.03 19.44 13.18
C PRO A 123 11.93 20.26 13.87
N ALA A 124 10.66 19.94 13.60
CA ALA A 124 9.53 20.63 14.22
C ALA A 124 9.45 20.39 15.74
N PHE A 125 9.74 19.13 16.16
CA PHE A 125 9.81 18.78 17.59
C PHE A 125 10.91 19.58 18.29
N ARG A 126 12.13 19.63 17.70
CA ARG A 126 13.25 20.42 18.25
C ARG A 126 12.99 21.92 18.24
N ALA A 127 12.20 22.40 17.28
CA ALA A 127 11.80 23.80 17.20
C ALA A 127 10.68 24.18 18.20
N GLY A 128 10.18 23.23 19.01
CA GLY A 128 9.20 23.46 20.08
C GLY A 128 7.76 23.60 19.60
N LEU A 129 7.40 23.03 18.43
CA LEU A 129 6.01 22.88 18.03
C LEU A 129 5.31 21.93 19.01
N LYS A 130 4.03 22.23 19.31
CA LYS A 130 3.20 21.47 20.24
C LYS A 130 1.95 20.94 19.55
N PRO A 131 1.34 19.85 20.05
CA PRO A 131 -0.02 19.48 19.65
C PRO A 131 -0.98 20.68 19.81
N ASN A 132 -1.94 20.79 18.88
CA ASN A 132 -2.94 21.86 18.77
C ASN A 132 -2.41 23.24 18.33
N ASP A 133 -1.12 23.40 18.02
CA ASP A 133 -0.62 24.60 17.34
C ASP A 133 -1.33 24.72 15.99
N LEU A 134 -1.72 25.95 15.61
CA LEU A 134 -2.30 26.26 14.30
C LEU A 134 -1.27 26.96 13.43
N ILE A 135 -1.01 26.42 12.25
CA ILE A 135 -0.16 27.06 11.25
C ILE A 135 -1.02 28.04 10.46
N THR A 136 -0.71 29.32 10.55
CA THR A 136 -1.45 30.41 9.89
C THR A 136 -0.77 30.89 8.60
N LYS A 137 0.58 30.77 8.51
CA LYS A 137 1.36 31.04 7.31
C LYS A 137 2.49 30.02 7.13
N ILE A 138 2.84 29.79 5.88
CA ILE A 138 4.02 29.01 5.45
C ILE A 138 4.82 29.96 4.54
N ASP A 139 6.01 30.38 4.99
CA ASP A 139 6.74 31.49 4.44
C ASP A 139 5.80 32.72 4.34
N ASP A 140 5.68 33.37 3.19
CA ASP A 140 4.80 34.52 2.97
C ASP A 140 3.36 34.14 2.63
N THR A 141 3.05 32.81 2.50
CA THR A 141 1.74 32.35 2.06
C THR A 141 0.80 32.10 3.24
N VAL A 142 -0.36 32.75 3.22
CA VAL A 142 -1.44 32.50 4.19
C VAL A 142 -2.04 31.12 3.95
N VAL A 143 -2.18 30.32 5.01
CA VAL A 143 -2.67 28.93 4.93
C VAL A 143 -4.17 28.86 4.71
N LYS A 144 -4.93 29.85 5.23
CA LYS A 144 -6.39 29.87 5.11
C LYS A 144 -6.81 29.84 3.63
N GLY A 145 -7.58 28.83 3.24
CA GLY A 145 -8.02 28.61 1.86
C GLY A 145 -7.10 27.68 1.04
N LEU A 146 -5.97 27.23 1.56
CA LEU A 146 -5.17 26.20 0.95
C LEU A 146 -5.76 24.82 1.25
N SER A 147 -5.61 23.90 0.28
CA SER A 147 -5.82 22.47 0.60
C SER A 147 -4.71 21.96 1.52
N LEU A 148 -5.01 20.92 2.32
CA LEU A 148 -3.99 20.31 3.17
C LEU A 148 -2.79 19.82 2.36
N ASN A 149 -3.04 19.28 1.16
CA ASN A 149 -1.98 18.83 0.24
C ASN A 149 -1.07 19.99 -0.23
N ASP A 150 -1.63 21.17 -0.50
CA ASP A 150 -0.84 22.32 -0.92
C ASP A 150 -0.01 22.87 0.23
N ALA A 151 -0.55 22.86 1.45
CA ALA A 151 0.21 23.18 2.66
C ALA A 151 1.38 22.19 2.86
N VAL A 152 1.14 20.87 2.71
CA VAL A 152 2.18 19.82 2.77
C VAL A 152 3.27 20.09 1.74
N LYS A 153 2.90 20.35 0.48
CA LYS A 153 3.87 20.63 -0.61
C LYS A 153 4.80 21.81 -0.26
N ARG A 154 4.27 22.86 0.39
CA ARG A 154 5.07 24.03 0.80
C ARG A 154 5.98 23.74 1.99
N MET A 155 5.53 22.90 2.93
CA MET A 155 6.34 22.47 4.07
C MET A 155 7.43 21.47 3.69
N ARG A 156 7.25 20.69 2.60
CA ARG A 156 8.28 19.86 1.97
C ARG A 156 9.26 20.69 1.16
N GLY A 157 10.39 20.12 0.78
CA GLY A 157 11.40 20.76 -0.07
C GLY A 157 12.70 19.98 -0.08
N GLU A 158 13.78 20.60 -0.54
CA GLU A 158 15.10 19.97 -0.52
C GLU A 158 15.69 19.94 0.91
N PRO A 159 16.50 18.92 1.26
CA PRO A 159 17.10 18.83 2.57
C PRO A 159 18.02 20.03 2.85
N ASN A 160 18.11 20.42 4.11
CA ASN A 160 18.87 21.56 4.61
C ASN A 160 18.35 22.94 4.16
N THR A 161 17.22 23.01 3.44
CA THR A 161 16.54 24.30 3.18
C THR A 161 15.67 24.69 4.37
N LYS A 162 15.39 25.98 4.52
CA LYS A 162 14.57 26.52 5.61
C LYS A 162 13.15 26.79 5.14
N VAL A 163 12.20 26.66 6.05
CA VAL A 163 10.82 27.11 5.92
C VAL A 163 10.44 27.86 7.19
N MET A 164 9.73 28.97 7.04
CA MET A 164 9.20 29.75 8.16
C MET A 164 7.72 29.43 8.33
N LEU A 165 7.34 28.91 9.51
CA LEU A 165 5.95 28.68 9.88
C LEU A 165 5.50 29.75 10.86
N THR A 166 4.41 30.46 10.59
CA THR A 166 3.76 31.32 11.58
C THR A 166 2.75 30.48 12.34
N ILE A 167 3.01 30.30 13.64
CA ILE A 167 2.22 29.47 14.56
C ILE A 167 1.32 30.35 15.38
N PHE A 168 0.05 29.97 15.53
CA PHE A 168 -0.86 30.49 16.54
C PHE A 168 -1.10 29.43 17.60
N ARG A 169 -0.68 29.69 18.82
CA ARG A 169 -0.85 28.80 19.99
C ARG A 169 -2.00 29.30 20.84
N LYS A 170 -3.12 28.56 20.84
CA LYS A 170 -4.37 28.95 21.50
C LYS A 170 -4.18 29.14 23.01
N ASP A 171 -3.47 28.22 23.67
CA ASP A 171 -3.26 28.24 25.12
C ASP A 171 -2.47 29.47 25.60
N GLU A 172 -1.59 30.00 24.76
CA GLU A 172 -0.79 31.18 25.04
C GLU A 172 -1.39 32.46 24.40
N ASN A 173 -2.46 32.31 23.61
CA ASN A 173 -3.08 33.37 22.80
C ASN A 173 -2.03 34.21 22.04
N ARG A 174 -1.03 33.53 21.45
CA ARG A 174 0.13 34.17 20.85
C ARG A 174 0.40 33.65 19.45
N SER A 175 0.75 34.56 18.54
CA SER A 175 1.26 34.26 17.21
C SER A 175 2.75 34.55 17.14
N PHE A 176 3.54 33.59 16.62
CA PHE A 176 5.01 33.75 16.50
C PHE A 176 5.55 32.95 15.30
N PRO A 177 6.63 33.45 14.67
CA PRO A 177 7.30 32.74 13.60
C PRO A 177 8.26 31.69 14.18
N VAL A 178 8.33 30.54 13.48
CA VAL A 178 9.28 29.45 13.77
C VAL A 178 9.98 29.10 12.47
N THR A 179 11.28 29.28 12.41
CA THR A 179 12.09 28.84 11.25
C THR A 179 12.57 27.42 11.48
N ILE A 180 12.24 26.52 10.56
CA ILE A 180 12.58 25.09 10.63
C ILE A 180 13.44 24.74 9.43
N THR A 181 14.55 24.04 9.68
CA THR A 181 15.38 23.45 8.62
C THR A 181 14.76 22.11 8.23
N ARG A 182 14.51 21.91 6.94
CA ARG A 182 13.97 20.63 6.42
C ARG A 182 15.02 19.54 6.51
N GLU A 183 14.61 18.39 7.00
CA GLU A 183 15.46 17.20 7.12
C GLU A 183 14.75 15.98 6.59
N GLU A 184 15.48 14.87 6.42
CA GLU A 184 14.88 13.56 6.16
C GLU A 184 14.08 13.13 7.38
N ILE A 185 12.78 13.00 7.20
CA ILE A 185 11.83 12.50 8.21
C ILE A 185 11.55 11.03 7.93
N ARG A 186 11.53 10.24 8.99
CA ARG A 186 11.19 8.82 8.92
C ARG A 186 9.82 8.59 9.50
N THR A 187 8.94 7.96 8.71
CA THR A 187 7.61 7.56 9.18
C THR A 187 7.72 6.30 10.02
N GLN A 188 6.98 6.26 11.14
CA GLN A 188 6.85 5.05 11.94
C GLN A 188 5.67 4.24 11.43
N SER A 189 5.95 3.18 10.68
CA SER A 189 4.91 2.27 10.18
C SER A 189 4.47 1.23 11.21
N VAL A 190 5.18 1.08 12.32
CA VAL A 190 4.89 0.11 13.37
C VAL A 190 4.74 0.81 14.73
N ARG A 191 3.60 0.57 15.37
CA ARG A 191 3.34 0.97 16.76
C ARG A 191 3.01 -0.28 17.56
N GLY A 192 3.35 -0.33 18.85
CA GLY A 192 3.04 -1.48 19.69
C GLY A 192 3.22 -1.16 21.16
N LYS A 193 2.42 -1.82 21.98
CA LYS A 193 2.43 -1.70 23.44
C LYS A 193 1.75 -2.91 24.11
N VAL A 194 1.99 -3.10 25.37
CA VAL A 194 1.14 -3.90 26.23
C VAL A 194 -0.13 -3.09 26.50
N VAL A 195 -1.31 -3.63 26.15
CA VAL A 195 -2.61 -2.94 26.34
C VAL A 195 -3.24 -3.28 27.68
N GLU A 196 -2.96 -4.47 28.19
CA GLU A 196 -3.31 -4.93 29.55
C GLU A 196 -2.38 -6.09 29.94
N PRO A 197 -2.28 -6.46 31.21
CA PRO A 197 -1.37 -7.51 31.69
C PRO A 197 -1.55 -8.83 30.93
N GLY A 198 -0.50 -9.28 30.27
CA GLY A 198 -0.47 -10.49 29.44
C GLY A 198 -0.95 -10.32 28.00
N TYR A 199 -1.37 -9.13 27.56
CA TYR A 199 -1.88 -8.93 26.19
C TYR A 199 -1.17 -7.78 25.49
N GLY A 200 -0.56 -8.12 24.33
CA GLY A 200 0.10 -7.16 23.45
C GLY A 200 -0.76 -6.73 22.26
N TRP A 201 -0.48 -5.55 21.76
CA TRP A 201 -1.05 -5.01 20.53
C TRP A 201 0.08 -4.42 19.68
N ILE A 202 0.12 -4.82 18.39
CA ILE A 202 1.05 -4.29 17.40
C ILE A 202 0.24 -3.87 16.18
N ARG A 203 0.40 -2.62 15.77
CA ARG A 203 -0.24 -2.05 14.59
C ARG A 203 0.78 -1.81 13.49
N LEU A 204 0.47 -2.28 12.29
CA LEU A 204 1.13 -1.93 11.05
C LEU A 204 0.23 -0.96 10.29
N SER A 205 0.76 0.21 9.91
CA SER A 205 0.03 1.22 9.14
C SER A 205 0.44 1.24 7.66
N GLN A 206 1.57 0.61 7.33
CA GLN A 206 2.08 0.45 5.97
C GLN A 206 3.26 -0.53 5.94
N PHE A 207 3.46 -1.24 4.83
CA PHE A 207 4.60 -2.11 4.60
C PHE A 207 5.71 -1.36 3.84
N GLN A 208 6.67 -0.82 4.57
CA GLN A 208 7.81 -0.03 4.08
C GLN A 208 9.13 -0.78 4.29
N GLU A 209 10.25 -0.22 3.78
CA GLU A 209 11.58 -0.84 3.90
C GLU A 209 12.01 -1.18 5.33
N ARG A 210 11.56 -0.39 6.31
CA ARG A 210 11.93 -0.58 7.73
C ARG A 210 10.89 -1.30 8.56
N THR A 211 9.73 -1.62 7.99
CA THR A 211 8.61 -2.21 8.75
C THR A 211 9.04 -3.48 9.48
N VAL A 212 9.85 -4.32 8.85
CA VAL A 212 10.33 -5.58 9.48
C VAL A 212 11.21 -5.29 10.69
N ASP A 213 12.19 -4.39 10.56
CA ASP A 213 13.10 -4.03 11.66
C ASP A 213 12.33 -3.40 12.83
N ASP A 214 11.41 -2.48 12.51
CA ASP A 214 10.59 -1.78 13.51
C ASP A 214 9.61 -2.75 14.19
N PHE A 215 9.06 -3.73 13.45
CA PHE A 215 8.22 -4.80 13.99
C PHE A 215 9.01 -5.67 14.97
N VAL A 216 10.19 -6.16 14.57
CA VAL A 216 11.06 -6.97 15.44
C VAL A 216 11.34 -6.23 16.74
N LYS A 217 11.73 -4.96 16.66
CA LYS A 217 11.98 -4.14 17.85
C LYS A 217 10.75 -4.02 18.74
N LYS A 218 9.54 -3.81 18.17
CA LYS A 218 8.32 -3.70 18.96
C LYS A 218 7.91 -5.01 19.61
N VAL A 219 8.12 -6.14 18.94
CA VAL A 219 7.93 -7.47 19.55
C VAL A 219 8.90 -7.66 20.72
N GLU A 220 10.19 -7.37 20.55
CA GLU A 220 11.18 -7.45 21.62
C GLU A 220 10.79 -6.55 22.82
N ASP A 221 10.33 -5.31 22.57
CA ASP A 221 9.90 -4.38 23.61
C ASP A 221 8.68 -4.92 24.40
N ILE A 222 7.71 -5.53 23.73
CA ILE A 222 6.52 -6.14 24.36
C ILE A 222 6.93 -7.36 25.20
N TYR A 223 7.73 -8.28 24.65
CA TYR A 223 8.17 -9.46 25.38
C TYR A 223 9.13 -9.15 26.53
N ARG A 224 9.83 -8.01 26.49
CA ARG A 224 10.61 -7.52 27.63
C ARG A 224 9.72 -7.07 28.79
N GLN A 225 8.56 -6.47 28.47
CA GLN A 225 7.59 -6.04 29.48
C GLN A 225 6.72 -7.21 29.97
N GLU A 226 6.32 -8.10 29.08
CA GLU A 226 5.46 -9.25 29.33
C GLU A 226 6.09 -10.55 28.76
N PRO A 227 7.04 -11.17 29.47
CA PRO A 227 7.70 -12.39 28.99
C PRO A 227 6.75 -13.57 28.75
N ASN A 228 5.64 -13.63 29.51
CA ASN A 228 4.61 -14.67 29.44
C ASN A 228 3.35 -14.13 28.77
N LEU A 229 3.46 -13.66 27.55
CA LEU A 229 2.35 -13.09 26.80
C LEU A 229 1.24 -14.15 26.60
N LYS A 230 0.01 -13.81 26.98
CA LYS A 230 -1.18 -14.69 26.88
C LYS A 230 -1.91 -14.54 25.57
N GLY A 231 -1.72 -13.41 24.87
CA GLY A 231 -2.33 -13.13 23.59
C GLY A 231 -1.73 -11.90 22.92
N LEU A 232 -1.78 -11.88 21.60
CA LEU A 232 -1.31 -10.77 20.78
C LEU A 232 -2.38 -10.36 19.77
N VAL A 233 -2.59 -9.05 19.60
CA VAL A 233 -3.39 -8.48 18.54
C VAL A 233 -2.48 -7.86 17.49
N LEU A 234 -2.55 -8.34 16.24
CA LEU A 234 -1.92 -7.74 15.08
C LEU A 234 -2.95 -6.87 14.36
N ASP A 235 -2.76 -5.57 14.36
CA ASP A 235 -3.71 -4.60 13.82
C ASP A 235 -3.25 -4.11 12.44
N LEU A 236 -3.98 -4.53 11.40
CA LEU A 236 -3.77 -4.16 10.00
C LEU A 236 -4.88 -3.25 9.47
N ARG A 237 -5.73 -2.70 10.32
CA ARG A 237 -6.81 -1.80 9.90
C ARG A 237 -6.23 -0.52 9.29
N ASN A 238 -6.81 -0.08 8.18
CA ASN A 238 -6.37 1.10 7.41
C ASN A 238 -4.91 1.01 6.93
N ASP A 239 -4.40 -0.20 6.72
CA ASP A 239 -3.08 -0.43 6.15
C ASP A 239 -3.22 -0.73 4.65
N PRO A 240 -2.86 0.20 3.73
CA PRO A 240 -3.02 0.02 2.29
C PRO A 240 -2.04 -1.00 1.69
N GLY A 241 -1.21 -1.61 2.53
CA GLY A 241 -0.17 -2.54 2.11
C GLY A 241 1.18 -1.88 1.86
N GLY A 242 1.88 -2.35 0.85
CA GLY A 242 3.22 -1.88 0.48
C GLY A 242 4.09 -3.02 -0.05
N LEU A 243 5.27 -3.20 0.52
CA LEU A 243 6.29 -4.11 0.04
C LEU A 243 5.95 -5.58 0.30
N LEU A 244 5.98 -6.38 -0.75
CA LEU A 244 5.65 -7.82 -0.70
C LEU A 244 6.58 -8.60 0.24
N ASP A 245 7.88 -8.38 0.15
CA ASP A 245 8.86 -9.06 1.01
C ASP A 245 8.69 -8.72 2.49
N ALA A 246 8.26 -7.48 2.82
CA ALA A 246 7.89 -7.14 4.19
C ALA A 246 6.64 -7.93 4.65
N ALA A 247 5.64 -8.13 3.78
CA ALA A 247 4.48 -8.97 4.10
C ALA A 247 4.88 -10.43 4.32
N VAL A 248 5.78 -10.97 3.48
CA VAL A 248 6.32 -12.32 3.64
C VAL A 248 7.06 -12.46 4.97
N ALA A 249 7.91 -11.47 5.33
CA ALA A 249 8.63 -11.46 6.61
C ALA A 249 7.69 -11.42 7.82
N ILE A 250 6.69 -10.54 7.81
CA ILE A 250 5.70 -10.44 8.91
C ILE A 250 4.91 -11.75 9.04
N SER A 251 4.51 -12.37 7.92
CA SER A 251 3.85 -13.68 7.93
C SER A 251 4.79 -14.76 8.50
N ALA A 252 6.05 -14.79 8.07
CA ALA A 252 7.07 -15.74 8.52
C ALA A 252 7.37 -15.63 10.01
N ALA A 253 7.21 -14.44 10.62
CA ALA A 253 7.37 -14.24 12.06
C ALA A 253 6.39 -15.10 12.87
N PHE A 254 5.21 -15.40 12.33
CA PHE A 254 4.15 -16.16 13.00
C PHE A 254 4.00 -17.60 12.50
N LEU A 255 4.42 -17.89 11.27
CA LEU A 255 4.22 -19.19 10.62
C LEU A 255 5.41 -20.14 10.83
N PRO A 256 5.19 -21.47 10.70
CA PRO A 256 6.29 -22.40 10.58
C PRO A 256 7.20 -22.08 9.39
N GLU A 257 8.45 -22.53 9.45
CA GLU A 257 9.39 -22.36 8.35
C GLU A 257 8.95 -23.10 7.09
N ASN A 258 9.27 -22.53 5.91
CA ASN A 258 9.06 -23.12 4.59
C ASN A 258 7.61 -23.34 4.16
N VAL A 259 6.60 -22.94 4.96
CA VAL A 259 5.21 -22.99 4.50
C VAL A 259 4.94 -21.87 3.49
N THR A 260 3.99 -22.08 2.59
CA THR A 260 3.59 -21.09 1.60
C THR A 260 2.94 -19.88 2.29
N VAL A 261 3.36 -18.68 1.93
CA VAL A 261 2.75 -17.41 2.39
C VAL A 261 1.79 -16.89 1.33
N VAL A 262 2.25 -16.81 0.09
CA VAL A 262 1.47 -16.29 -1.03
C VAL A 262 2.04 -16.85 -2.34
N SER A 263 1.20 -17.03 -3.34
CA SER A 263 1.68 -17.32 -4.70
C SER A 263 1.22 -16.23 -5.67
N THR A 264 1.95 -16.08 -6.77
CA THR A 264 1.63 -15.16 -7.85
C THR A 264 1.43 -15.94 -9.15
N ASN A 265 0.54 -15.44 -10.01
CA ASN A 265 0.33 -15.97 -11.34
C ASN A 265 0.06 -14.82 -12.32
N GLY A 266 0.84 -14.75 -13.37
CA GLY A 266 0.72 -13.78 -14.44
C GLY A 266 1.02 -14.38 -15.80
N GLN A 267 1.11 -13.54 -16.82
CA GLN A 267 1.33 -13.96 -18.20
C GLN A 267 2.73 -14.55 -18.43
N LEU A 268 3.75 -13.91 -17.86
CA LEU A 268 5.13 -14.32 -18.01
C LEU A 268 5.49 -15.44 -17.02
N ALA A 269 6.42 -16.32 -17.39
CA ALA A 269 6.87 -17.41 -16.53
C ALA A 269 7.46 -16.91 -15.20
N GLU A 270 8.23 -15.83 -15.24
CA GLU A 270 8.83 -15.19 -14.06
C GLU A 270 7.81 -14.50 -13.14
N SER A 271 6.57 -14.32 -13.58
CA SER A 271 5.48 -13.80 -12.73
C SER A 271 4.69 -14.91 -12.02
N LYS A 272 5.08 -16.18 -12.24
CA LYS A 272 4.52 -17.35 -11.54
C LYS A 272 5.48 -17.79 -10.46
N PHE A 273 5.20 -17.39 -9.22
CA PHE A 273 6.13 -17.61 -8.12
C PHE A 273 5.39 -17.99 -6.82
N VAL A 274 6.07 -18.77 -5.95
CA VAL A 274 5.56 -19.16 -4.63
C VAL A 274 6.51 -18.60 -3.58
N TYR A 275 6.01 -17.70 -2.75
CA TYR A 275 6.74 -17.12 -1.63
C TYR A 275 6.47 -17.94 -0.37
N LYS A 276 7.53 -18.33 0.31
CA LYS A 276 7.47 -19.15 1.52
C LYS A 276 7.98 -18.39 2.74
N ALA A 277 7.66 -18.87 3.92
CA ALA A 277 8.14 -18.35 5.19
C ALA A 277 9.61 -18.74 5.42
N ALA A 278 10.52 -18.21 4.59
CA ALA A 278 11.95 -18.47 4.66
C ALA A 278 12.77 -17.24 4.24
N PRO A 279 13.99 -17.04 4.80
CA PRO A 279 14.78 -15.81 4.62
C PRO A 279 15.03 -15.41 3.17
N GLU A 280 15.21 -16.36 2.26
CA GLU A 280 15.45 -16.11 0.83
C GLU A 280 14.30 -15.35 0.15
N TYR A 281 13.09 -15.35 0.72
CA TYR A 281 11.92 -14.69 0.13
C TYR A 281 11.67 -13.29 0.68
N TYR A 282 12.31 -12.91 1.80
CA TYR A 282 12.09 -11.60 2.42
C TYR A 282 13.36 -10.83 2.77
N GLN A 283 14.52 -11.47 2.74
CA GLN A 283 15.78 -10.82 3.06
C GLN A 283 16.31 -10.00 1.90
N ARG A 284 16.25 -8.68 2.00
CA ARG A 284 16.69 -7.75 0.94
C ARG A 284 18.19 -7.52 0.89
N ARG A 285 18.89 -7.71 1.99
CA ARG A 285 20.32 -7.42 2.13
C ARG A 285 21.07 -8.65 2.61
N ALA A 286 22.28 -8.82 2.13
CA ALA A 286 23.20 -9.79 2.70
C ALA A 286 23.41 -9.46 4.18
N GLY A 287 23.25 -10.45 5.07
CA GLY A 287 23.37 -10.27 6.51
C GLY A 287 22.64 -11.34 7.31
N ALA A 288 22.45 -11.12 8.59
CA ALA A 288 21.66 -12.00 9.43
C ALA A 288 20.17 -11.79 9.18
N ASP A 289 19.39 -12.88 9.22
CA ASP A 289 17.94 -12.84 9.18
C ASP A 289 17.39 -11.90 10.29
N PRO A 290 16.63 -10.85 9.93
CA PRO A 290 16.06 -9.92 10.89
C PRO A 290 15.14 -10.60 11.92
N LEU A 291 14.45 -11.68 11.53
CA LEU A 291 13.52 -12.41 12.40
C LEU A 291 14.21 -13.32 13.43
N ARG A 292 15.50 -13.57 13.29
CA ARG A 292 16.25 -14.46 14.21
C ARG A 292 16.21 -14.00 15.68
N LYS A 293 15.95 -12.72 15.93
CA LYS A 293 15.86 -12.15 17.28
C LYS A 293 14.50 -12.33 17.93
N LEU A 294 13.49 -12.73 17.16
CA LEU A 294 12.13 -12.87 17.67
C LEU A 294 12.05 -14.04 18.67
N PRO A 295 11.29 -13.86 19.77
CA PRO A 295 11.03 -14.95 20.72
C PRO A 295 10.32 -16.12 20.04
N ALA A 296 10.75 -17.34 20.28
CA ALA A 296 10.12 -18.54 19.73
C ALA A 296 8.61 -18.64 20.10
N ALA A 297 8.24 -18.12 21.27
CA ALA A 297 6.85 -18.03 21.74
C ALA A 297 5.93 -17.24 20.80
N LEU A 298 6.47 -16.33 19.97
CA LEU A 298 5.68 -15.57 19.00
C LEU A 298 4.96 -16.49 17.99
N LYS A 299 5.56 -17.64 17.66
CA LYS A 299 4.95 -18.62 16.75
C LYS A 299 3.76 -19.38 17.33
N SER A 300 3.60 -19.38 18.66
CA SER A 300 2.55 -20.14 19.35
C SER A 300 1.60 -19.29 20.19
N VAL A 301 1.91 -18.03 20.49
CA VAL A 301 1.04 -17.15 21.26
C VAL A 301 -0.34 -17.03 20.58
N PRO A 302 -1.46 -17.10 21.33
CA PRO A 302 -2.80 -16.83 20.78
C PRO A 302 -2.83 -15.50 20.02
N LEU A 303 -3.31 -15.51 18.78
CA LEU A 303 -3.24 -14.38 17.85
C LEU A 303 -4.61 -14.02 17.30
N VAL A 304 -4.95 -12.74 17.36
CA VAL A 304 -6.05 -12.13 16.62
C VAL A 304 -5.49 -11.11 15.66
N VAL A 305 -5.97 -11.12 14.42
CA VAL A 305 -5.59 -10.14 13.38
C VAL A 305 -6.79 -9.24 13.09
N LEU A 306 -6.65 -7.95 13.38
CA LEU A 306 -7.67 -6.94 13.08
C LEU A 306 -7.52 -6.44 11.65
N VAL A 307 -8.62 -6.48 10.88
CA VAL A 307 -8.68 -6.01 9.50
C VAL A 307 -9.94 -5.18 9.24
N ASN A 308 -9.90 -4.34 8.21
CA ASN A 308 -11.08 -3.62 7.71
C ASN A 308 -10.95 -3.33 6.20
N GLU A 309 -11.92 -2.61 5.62
CA GLU A 309 -11.93 -2.24 4.20
C GLU A 309 -10.72 -1.40 3.76
N GLY A 310 -9.99 -0.80 4.70
CA GLY A 310 -8.74 -0.11 4.45
C GLY A 310 -7.50 -1.02 4.48
N SER A 311 -7.66 -2.30 4.83
CA SER A 311 -6.61 -3.32 4.75
C SER A 311 -6.50 -3.82 3.32
N ALA A 312 -5.36 -3.57 2.65
CA ALA A 312 -5.20 -3.88 1.23
C ALA A 312 -3.85 -4.54 0.90
N SER A 313 -3.77 -5.30 -0.20
CA SER A 313 -2.52 -5.80 -0.79
C SER A 313 -1.65 -6.59 0.22
N ALA A 314 -0.50 -6.07 0.65
CA ALA A 314 0.41 -6.70 1.62
C ALA A 314 -0.30 -7.08 2.93
N SER A 315 -1.22 -6.25 3.43
CA SER A 315 -2.05 -6.57 4.60
C SER A 315 -2.94 -7.79 4.36
N GLU A 316 -3.49 -7.91 3.15
CA GLU A 316 -4.34 -9.05 2.76
C GLU A 316 -3.52 -10.32 2.57
N ILE A 317 -2.25 -10.20 2.14
CA ILE A 317 -1.31 -11.33 2.09
C ILE A 317 -1.07 -11.87 3.50
N VAL A 318 -0.78 -10.99 4.47
CA VAL A 318 -0.56 -11.39 5.87
C VAL A 318 -1.82 -12.02 6.46
N ALA A 319 -2.97 -11.34 6.32
CA ALA A 319 -4.25 -11.84 6.85
C ALA A 319 -4.62 -13.19 6.23
N GLY A 320 -4.56 -13.33 4.91
CA GLY A 320 -4.89 -14.56 4.19
C GLY A 320 -3.93 -15.70 4.49
N ALA A 321 -2.63 -15.44 4.64
CA ALA A 321 -1.67 -16.45 5.03
C ALA A 321 -1.92 -16.97 6.45
N LEU A 322 -2.16 -16.08 7.41
CA LEU A 322 -2.44 -16.45 8.80
C LEU A 322 -3.79 -17.15 8.95
N GLN A 323 -4.80 -16.78 8.16
CA GLN A 323 -6.11 -17.44 8.10
C GLN A 323 -6.00 -18.87 7.55
N ASP A 324 -5.43 -19.02 6.36
CA ASP A 324 -5.34 -20.33 5.69
C ASP A 324 -4.50 -21.35 6.48
N HIS A 325 -3.49 -20.88 7.23
CA HIS A 325 -2.69 -21.71 8.13
C HIS A 325 -3.31 -21.88 9.53
N HIS A 326 -4.51 -21.34 9.78
CA HIS A 326 -5.17 -21.36 11.09
C HIS A 326 -4.28 -20.85 12.23
N ARG A 327 -3.36 -19.90 11.93
CA ARG A 327 -2.43 -19.39 12.90
C ARG A 327 -3.06 -18.39 13.87
N GLY A 328 -4.08 -17.70 13.44
CA GLY A 328 -4.81 -16.71 14.23
C GLY A 328 -6.22 -16.49 13.71
N THR A 329 -7.06 -15.87 14.53
CA THR A 329 -8.43 -15.49 14.15
C THR A 329 -8.39 -14.15 13.45
N ILE A 330 -8.92 -14.04 12.25
CA ILE A 330 -9.11 -12.78 11.53
C ILE A 330 -10.43 -12.15 11.99
N LEU A 331 -10.37 -10.92 12.51
CA LEU A 331 -11.50 -10.24 13.14
C LEU A 331 -11.67 -8.83 12.55
N GLY A 332 -12.89 -8.42 12.30
CA GLY A 332 -13.24 -7.08 11.79
C GLY A 332 -14.18 -7.12 10.61
N SER A 333 -13.93 -6.33 9.58
CA SER A 333 -14.72 -6.31 8.35
C SER A 333 -13.91 -6.76 7.13
N GLN A 334 -14.61 -7.16 6.05
CA GLN A 334 -14.00 -7.64 4.83
C GLN A 334 -13.01 -6.62 4.25
N THR A 335 -11.83 -7.08 3.84
CA THR A 335 -10.74 -6.23 3.36
C THR A 335 -11.00 -5.64 1.96
N PHE A 336 -10.11 -4.79 1.49
CA PHE A 336 -10.25 -4.02 0.24
C PHE A 336 -10.39 -4.89 -1.01
N GLY A 337 -9.60 -5.95 -1.15
CA GLY A 337 -9.62 -6.85 -2.30
C GLY A 337 -8.57 -6.55 -3.37
N LYS A 338 -7.44 -5.93 -3.02
CA LYS A 338 -6.35 -5.69 -3.96
C LYS A 338 -5.43 -6.91 -4.07
N GLY A 339 -5.76 -7.80 -4.99
CA GLY A 339 -5.01 -9.02 -5.29
C GLY A 339 -4.10 -8.90 -6.52
N SER A 340 -3.75 -7.71 -6.97
CA SER A 340 -2.89 -7.47 -8.13
C SER A 340 -1.46 -7.10 -7.73
N VAL A 341 -0.48 -7.67 -8.44
CA VAL A 341 0.96 -7.43 -8.27
C VAL A 341 1.41 -6.33 -9.20
N GLN A 342 1.98 -5.25 -8.68
CA GLN A 342 2.60 -4.21 -9.48
C GLN A 342 4.11 -4.38 -9.52
N THR A 343 4.67 -4.46 -10.72
CA THR A 343 6.10 -4.36 -10.98
C THR A 343 6.43 -2.92 -11.36
N VAL A 344 7.43 -2.35 -10.71
CA VAL A 344 7.92 -1.00 -11.03
C VAL A 344 9.22 -1.12 -11.80
N ARG A 345 9.23 -0.55 -13.02
CA ARG A 345 10.41 -0.53 -13.90
C ARG A 345 10.83 0.92 -14.15
N PRO A 346 12.06 1.31 -13.79
CA PRO A 346 12.59 2.61 -14.21
C PRO A 346 12.66 2.70 -15.74
N LEU A 347 12.20 3.82 -16.31
CA LEU A 347 12.33 4.15 -17.72
C LEU A 347 13.48 5.14 -17.98
N GLY A 348 14.05 5.65 -16.89
CA GLY A 348 15.16 6.59 -16.86
C GLY A 348 15.50 6.94 -15.41
N PRO A 349 16.35 7.93 -15.15
CA PRO A 349 16.73 8.30 -13.78
C PRO A 349 15.56 8.84 -12.96
N ASP A 350 14.62 9.53 -13.61
CA ASP A 350 13.56 10.30 -12.99
C ASP A 350 12.15 9.85 -13.39
N THR A 351 12.00 8.81 -14.23
CA THR A 351 10.71 8.30 -14.71
C THR A 351 10.58 6.81 -14.48
N GLY A 352 9.35 6.32 -14.40
CA GLY A 352 9.10 4.89 -14.17
C GLY A 352 7.75 4.44 -14.69
N LEU A 353 7.62 3.14 -14.80
CA LEU A 353 6.39 2.45 -15.15
C LEU A 353 6.03 1.50 -14.02
N LYS A 354 4.88 1.68 -13.40
CA LYS A 354 4.24 0.72 -12.51
C LYS A 354 3.19 -0.03 -13.31
N LEU A 355 3.36 -1.33 -13.47
CA LEU A 355 2.51 -2.17 -14.31
C LEU A 355 2.02 -3.37 -13.53
N THR A 356 0.73 -3.70 -13.64
CA THR A 356 0.17 -4.93 -13.09
C THR A 356 0.65 -6.13 -13.91
N THR A 357 1.40 -7.03 -13.28
CA THR A 357 2.07 -8.16 -13.94
C THR A 357 1.59 -9.53 -13.50
N ALA A 358 0.87 -9.62 -12.36
CA ALA A 358 0.34 -10.87 -11.84
C ALA A 358 -0.83 -10.62 -10.87
N ARG A 359 -1.48 -11.71 -10.45
CA ARG A 359 -2.43 -11.76 -9.33
C ARG A 359 -1.85 -12.53 -8.15
N TYR A 360 -2.27 -12.14 -6.94
CA TYR A 360 -1.97 -12.85 -5.70
C TYR A 360 -3.01 -13.93 -5.40
N TYR A 361 -2.52 -15.02 -4.81
CA TYR A 361 -3.35 -16.11 -4.29
C TYR A 361 -2.87 -16.50 -2.89
N THR A 362 -3.81 -16.73 -1.99
CA THR A 362 -3.51 -17.21 -0.63
C THR A 362 -2.90 -18.61 -0.67
N PRO A 363 -2.36 -19.15 0.43
CA PRO A 363 -1.83 -20.51 0.47
C PRO A 363 -2.80 -21.57 -0.02
N SER A 364 -4.11 -21.42 0.23
CA SER A 364 -5.16 -22.33 -0.26
C SER A 364 -5.52 -22.13 -1.74
N GLY A 365 -4.88 -21.19 -2.44
CA GLY A 365 -5.13 -20.89 -3.86
C GLY A 365 -6.32 -19.97 -4.13
N LYS A 366 -6.91 -19.35 -3.11
CA LYS A 366 -7.99 -18.37 -3.27
C LYS A 366 -7.43 -17.03 -3.81
N SER A 367 -8.12 -16.44 -4.79
CA SER A 367 -7.79 -15.11 -5.30
C SER A 367 -8.22 -14.03 -4.31
N ILE A 368 -7.30 -13.10 -4.01
CA ILE A 368 -7.59 -11.90 -3.22
C ILE A 368 -8.29 -10.84 -4.09
N GLN A 369 -8.01 -10.82 -5.42
CA GLN A 369 -8.47 -9.78 -6.34
C GLN A 369 -10.00 -9.65 -6.34
N ALA A 370 -10.48 -8.42 -6.14
CA ALA A 370 -11.88 -8.01 -6.04
C ALA A 370 -12.68 -8.63 -4.88
N LYS A 371 -12.15 -9.69 -4.24
CA LYS A 371 -12.81 -10.42 -3.14
C LYS A 371 -12.32 -9.97 -1.76
N GLY A 372 -11.01 -9.75 -1.60
CA GLY A 372 -10.40 -9.50 -0.31
C GLY A 372 -10.40 -10.73 0.60
N ILE A 373 -10.09 -10.50 1.87
CA ILE A 373 -10.13 -11.49 2.94
C ILE A 373 -11.41 -11.26 3.75
N VAL A 374 -12.23 -12.31 3.86
CA VAL A 374 -13.42 -12.31 4.73
C VAL A 374 -12.98 -12.73 6.12
N PRO A 375 -13.22 -11.92 7.17
CA PRO A 375 -12.86 -12.27 8.54
C PRO A 375 -13.54 -13.55 9.01
N ASP A 376 -12.88 -14.30 9.91
CA ASP A 376 -13.48 -15.45 10.61
C ASP A 376 -14.58 -14.99 11.57
N VAL A 377 -14.39 -13.78 12.15
CA VAL A 377 -15.36 -13.13 13.05
C VAL A 377 -15.63 -11.72 12.56
N MET A 378 -16.82 -11.50 12.03
CA MET A 378 -17.26 -10.17 11.58
C MET A 378 -17.60 -9.31 12.79
N VAL A 379 -16.94 -8.14 12.89
CA VAL A 379 -17.13 -7.17 13.98
C VAL A 379 -17.20 -5.77 13.40
N ASP A 380 -18.25 -5.03 13.73
CA ASP A 380 -18.44 -3.65 13.28
C ASP A 380 -17.39 -2.69 13.84
N GLU A 381 -17.22 -1.51 13.23
CA GLU A 381 -16.29 -0.47 13.70
C GLU A 381 -16.64 0.05 15.09
N SER A 382 -17.93 0.09 15.41
CA SER A 382 -18.45 0.55 16.69
C SER A 382 -19.66 -0.28 17.12
N GLU A 383 -20.13 -0.08 18.33
CA GLU A 383 -21.34 -0.73 18.85
C GLU A 383 -22.59 -0.35 18.05
N GLU A 384 -22.60 0.83 17.45
CA GLU A 384 -23.68 1.33 16.60
C GLU A 384 -23.64 0.79 15.16
N GLY A 385 -22.55 0.14 14.75
CA GLY A 385 -22.38 -0.47 13.43
C GLY A 385 -21.22 0.11 12.61
N ASN A 386 -21.24 -0.18 11.30
CA ASN A 386 -20.21 0.21 10.33
C ASN A 386 -20.57 1.52 9.60
N ILE A 387 -20.49 2.66 10.30
CA ILE A 387 -20.88 3.94 9.71
C ILE A 387 -19.85 4.39 8.66
N PHE A 388 -18.55 4.28 8.97
CA PHE A 388 -17.49 4.79 8.11
C PHE A 388 -16.93 3.74 7.15
N SER A 389 -16.90 2.47 7.57
CA SER A 389 -16.33 1.39 6.75
C SER A 389 -17.13 1.15 5.48
N LEU A 390 -18.47 1.21 5.55
CA LEU A 390 -19.33 1.04 4.38
C LEU A 390 -19.20 2.16 3.33
N LEU A 391 -18.65 3.33 3.72
CA LEU A 391 -18.39 4.44 2.79
C LEU A 391 -17.10 4.27 2.01
N ARG A 392 -16.21 3.38 2.45
CA ARG A 392 -14.93 3.15 1.78
C ARG A 392 -15.14 2.40 0.48
N THR A 393 -14.47 2.89 -0.55
CA THR A 393 -14.38 2.21 -1.84
C THR A 393 -13.56 0.94 -1.68
N ARG A 394 -14.01 -0.17 -2.25
CA ARG A 394 -13.25 -1.42 -2.38
C ARG A 394 -12.75 -1.59 -3.81
N GLU A 395 -11.85 -2.54 -4.02
CA GLU A 395 -11.31 -2.87 -5.35
C GLU A 395 -12.42 -3.14 -6.37
N ALA A 396 -13.44 -3.91 -5.99
CA ALA A 396 -14.58 -4.23 -6.85
C ALA A 396 -15.46 -3.02 -7.25
N ASP A 397 -15.29 -1.88 -6.58
CA ASP A 397 -16.01 -0.64 -6.88
C ASP A 397 -15.24 0.26 -7.86
N LEU A 398 -13.97 -0.04 -8.13
CA LEU A 398 -13.14 0.76 -9.02
C LEU A 398 -13.47 0.48 -10.48
N GLU A 399 -13.50 1.53 -11.29
CA GLU A 399 -13.61 1.36 -12.75
C GLU A 399 -12.39 0.61 -13.28
N LYS A 400 -12.62 -0.30 -14.24
CA LYS A 400 -11.57 -1.13 -14.86
C LYS A 400 -10.78 -2.03 -13.89
N HIS A 401 -11.32 -2.33 -12.70
CA HIS A 401 -10.65 -3.29 -11.81
C HIS A 401 -10.52 -4.65 -12.51
N LEU A 402 -9.45 -5.36 -12.19
CA LEU A 402 -9.25 -6.71 -12.69
C LEU A 402 -10.19 -7.67 -11.95
N THR A 403 -10.79 -8.59 -12.69
CA THR A 403 -11.60 -9.67 -12.08
C THR A 403 -10.71 -10.64 -11.30
N SER A 404 -11.31 -11.37 -10.35
CA SER A 404 -10.60 -12.41 -9.58
C SER A 404 -10.06 -13.54 -10.46
N GLY A 405 -10.66 -13.76 -11.62
CA GLY A 405 -10.41 -14.91 -12.48
C GLY A 405 -10.94 -16.22 -11.90
N GLN A 406 -11.71 -16.18 -10.81
CA GLN A 406 -12.29 -17.33 -10.12
C GLN A 406 -13.79 -17.07 -9.84
N GLY A 407 -14.65 -17.54 -10.73
CA GLY A 407 -16.12 -17.43 -10.63
C GLY A 407 -16.71 -16.12 -11.15
N ASN A 408 -18.05 -16.02 -11.09
CA ASN A 408 -18.78 -14.81 -11.48
C ASN A 408 -18.76 -13.79 -10.34
N GLU A 409 -18.34 -12.55 -10.65
CA GLU A 409 -18.45 -11.40 -9.78
C GLU A 409 -19.81 -10.75 -10.02
N ALA A 410 -20.82 -11.17 -9.25
CA ALA A 410 -22.11 -10.49 -9.27
C ALA A 410 -22.04 -9.21 -8.44
N ARG A 411 -22.71 -8.15 -8.93
CA ARG A 411 -22.86 -6.90 -8.18
C ARG A 411 -23.72 -7.19 -6.93
N ASP A 412 -23.22 -6.82 -5.76
CA ASP A 412 -23.90 -7.03 -4.50
C ASP A 412 -24.89 -5.88 -4.21
N ALA A 413 -26.15 -6.09 -4.62
CA ALA A 413 -27.21 -5.11 -4.42
C ALA A 413 -27.54 -4.84 -2.94
N ALA A 414 -27.31 -5.82 -2.06
CA ALA A 414 -27.51 -5.64 -0.61
C ALA A 414 -26.43 -4.69 -0.03
N ARG A 415 -25.21 -4.81 -0.53
CA ARG A 415 -24.09 -3.90 -0.18
C ARG A 415 -24.34 -2.48 -0.69
N ASP A 416 -24.82 -2.32 -1.93
CA ASP A 416 -25.14 -1.00 -2.50
C ASP A 416 -26.19 -0.29 -1.63
N LYS A 417 -27.22 -1.00 -1.17
CA LYS A 417 -28.24 -0.48 -0.25
C LYS A 417 -27.68 -0.10 1.12
N ALA A 418 -26.89 -0.98 1.71
CA ALA A 418 -26.24 -0.71 3.00
C ALA A 418 -25.31 0.50 2.93
N ARG A 419 -24.61 0.69 1.79
CA ARG A 419 -23.75 1.86 1.54
C ARG A 419 -24.55 3.16 1.46
N GLU A 420 -25.70 3.16 0.82
CA GLU A 420 -26.56 4.35 0.76
C GLU A 420 -27.13 4.72 2.14
N GLU A 421 -27.50 3.75 2.96
CA GLU A 421 -27.94 3.99 4.34
C GLU A 421 -26.80 4.53 5.22
N ALA A 422 -25.58 3.98 5.06
CA ALA A 422 -24.39 4.44 5.75
C ALA A 422 -24.00 5.88 5.33
N ARG A 423 -24.18 6.24 4.05
CA ARG A 423 -23.94 7.60 3.55
C ARG A 423 -24.83 8.62 4.30
N LYS A 424 -26.12 8.32 4.45
CA LYS A 424 -27.05 9.19 5.18
C LYS A 424 -26.66 9.39 6.64
N LYS A 425 -26.27 8.30 7.32
CA LYS A 425 -25.78 8.35 8.71
C LYS A 425 -24.48 9.15 8.84
N ALA A 426 -23.54 9.00 7.89
CA ALA A 426 -22.28 9.74 7.91
C ALA A 426 -22.48 11.23 7.62
N GLU A 427 -23.44 11.60 6.77
CA GLU A 427 -23.82 13.00 6.54
C GLU A 427 -24.41 13.64 7.81
N GLU A 428 -25.17 12.87 8.60
CA GLU A 428 -25.65 13.32 9.92
C GLU A 428 -24.53 13.48 10.93
N GLU A 429 -23.60 12.51 10.98
CA GLU A 429 -22.44 12.57 11.87
C GLU A 429 -21.47 13.73 11.49
N ALA A 430 -21.33 14.01 10.18
CA ALA A 430 -20.52 15.13 9.72
C ALA A 430 -21.08 16.52 10.07
N LYS A 431 -22.38 16.62 10.39
CA LYS A 431 -23.01 17.86 10.87
C LYS A 431 -22.72 18.16 12.33
N LYS A 432 -22.27 17.15 13.09
CA LYS A 432 -21.90 17.36 14.50
C LYS A 432 -20.61 18.18 14.63
N PRO A 433 -20.44 18.96 15.71
CA PRO A 433 -19.15 19.60 16.02
C PRO A 433 -18.01 18.59 16.03
N VAL A 434 -16.81 19.00 15.59
CA VAL A 434 -15.65 18.09 15.48
C VAL A 434 -15.32 17.41 16.82
N ALA A 435 -15.52 18.10 17.94
CA ALA A 435 -15.32 17.56 19.29
C ALA A 435 -16.28 16.39 19.65
N ASP A 436 -17.46 16.35 19.02
CA ASP A 436 -18.50 15.36 19.30
C ASP A 436 -18.50 14.19 18.29
N ARG A 437 -17.62 14.23 17.29
CA ARG A 437 -17.50 13.16 16.28
C ARG A 437 -16.80 11.95 16.88
N LYS A 438 -17.39 10.77 16.73
CA LYS A 438 -16.80 9.51 17.14
C LYS A 438 -15.75 9.08 16.10
N VAL A 439 -14.49 9.48 16.31
CA VAL A 439 -13.37 9.00 15.48
C VAL A 439 -12.75 7.80 16.19
N PRO A 440 -12.54 6.64 15.52
CA PRO A 440 -11.90 5.49 16.13
C PRO A 440 -10.49 5.81 16.63
N GLU A 441 -10.24 5.64 17.93
CA GLU A 441 -8.93 5.78 18.55
C GLU A 441 -8.25 4.41 18.64
N PHE A 442 -7.44 4.05 17.65
CA PHE A 442 -6.78 2.75 17.61
C PHE A 442 -5.85 2.50 18.80
N GLY A 443 -5.94 1.31 19.36
CA GLY A 443 -5.08 0.86 20.44
C GLY A 443 -5.43 1.42 21.82
N THR A 444 -6.57 2.05 22.00
CA THR A 444 -7.06 2.57 23.30
C THR A 444 -8.15 1.67 23.88
N ASP A 445 -8.56 1.93 25.11
CA ASP A 445 -9.71 1.29 25.76
C ASP A 445 -11.05 1.65 25.11
N LYS A 446 -11.09 2.71 24.32
CA LYS A 446 -12.25 3.13 23.51
C LYS A 446 -12.31 2.48 22.13
N ASP A 447 -11.27 1.72 21.74
CA ASP A 447 -11.21 1.00 20.48
C ASP A 447 -12.09 -0.26 20.54
N PHE A 448 -13.33 -0.12 20.07
CA PHE A 448 -14.33 -1.19 20.15
C PHE A 448 -13.85 -2.52 19.56
N GLN A 449 -13.26 -2.50 18.35
CA GLN A 449 -12.76 -3.74 17.71
C GLN A 449 -11.57 -4.34 18.47
N LEU A 450 -10.70 -3.52 19.08
CA LEU A 450 -9.63 -4.01 19.93
C LEU A 450 -10.20 -4.68 21.19
N VAL A 451 -11.22 -4.11 21.80
CA VAL A 451 -11.91 -4.74 22.95
C VAL A 451 -12.49 -6.09 22.56
N GLN A 452 -13.12 -6.20 21.38
CA GLN A 452 -13.63 -7.49 20.87
C GLN A 452 -12.51 -8.49 20.59
N ALA A 453 -11.36 -8.04 20.03
CA ALA A 453 -10.19 -8.90 19.83
C ALA A 453 -9.63 -9.43 21.16
N LEU A 454 -9.58 -8.62 22.19
CA LEU A 454 -9.19 -9.04 23.55
C LEU A 454 -10.22 -10.02 24.16
N ASN A 455 -11.51 -9.80 23.93
CA ASN A 455 -12.56 -10.76 24.34
C ASN A 455 -12.35 -12.11 23.66
N GLN A 456 -12.07 -12.13 22.34
CA GLN A 456 -11.75 -13.36 21.59
C GLN A 456 -10.54 -14.09 22.19
N LEU A 457 -9.46 -13.37 22.49
CA LEU A 457 -8.25 -13.95 23.09
C LEU A 457 -8.49 -14.53 24.48
N LYS A 458 -9.45 -13.96 25.22
CA LYS A 458 -9.81 -14.39 26.59
C LYS A 458 -10.91 -15.44 26.64
N GLY A 459 -11.42 -15.90 25.48
CA GLY A 459 -12.56 -16.81 25.40
C GLY A 459 -13.87 -16.21 25.95
N ARG A 460 -14.00 -14.87 25.90
CA ARG A 460 -15.22 -14.15 26.28
C ARG A 460 -16.14 -13.97 25.09
N GLN A 461 -17.41 -13.65 25.34
CA GLN A 461 -18.36 -13.33 24.27
C GLN A 461 -17.88 -12.13 23.44
N VAL A 462 -17.88 -12.30 22.11
CA VAL A 462 -17.59 -11.26 21.13
C VAL A 462 -18.88 -10.72 20.57
N LEU A 463 -19.01 -9.39 20.49
CA LEU A 463 -20.14 -8.73 19.85
C LEU A 463 -19.90 -8.77 18.33
N VAL A 464 -20.56 -9.70 17.66
CA VAL A 464 -20.48 -9.87 16.21
C VAL A 464 -21.25 -8.79 15.46
N SER A 465 -20.90 -8.56 14.20
CA SER A 465 -21.54 -7.56 13.35
C SER A 465 -23.05 -7.78 13.25
N LYS A 466 -23.79 -6.68 13.32
CA LYS A 466 -25.23 -6.64 13.03
C LYS A 466 -25.51 -6.53 11.52
N THR A 467 -24.50 -6.18 10.74
CA THR A 467 -24.56 -6.06 9.29
C THR A 467 -24.21 -7.43 8.69
N GLN A 468 -25.18 -8.33 8.52
CA GLN A 468 -24.95 -9.58 7.82
C GLN A 468 -24.59 -9.28 6.37
N VAL A 469 -23.35 -9.60 5.98
CA VAL A 469 -23.01 -9.79 4.58
C VAL A 469 -23.69 -11.10 4.18
N VAL A 470 -24.72 -11.01 3.35
CA VAL A 470 -25.40 -12.18 2.81
C VAL A 470 -24.40 -12.85 1.87
N GLU A 471 -23.77 -13.93 2.34
CA GLU A 471 -23.11 -14.85 1.42
C GLU A 471 -24.17 -15.31 0.42
N SER A 472 -23.96 -15.02 -0.86
CA SER A 472 -24.73 -15.64 -1.94
C SER A 472 -24.48 -17.16 -1.83
N LYS A 473 -25.44 -17.89 -1.30
CA LYS A 473 -25.46 -19.35 -1.35
C LYS A 473 -25.37 -19.74 -2.82
N VAL A 474 -24.18 -20.18 -3.23
CA VAL A 474 -24.03 -20.94 -4.46
C VAL A 474 -24.82 -22.21 -4.23
N SER A 475 -26.01 -22.27 -4.82
CA SER A 475 -26.80 -23.51 -4.87
C SER A 475 -25.96 -24.56 -5.60
N GLU A 476 -25.47 -25.54 -4.87
CA GLU A 476 -25.02 -26.79 -5.44
C GLU A 476 -26.25 -27.45 -6.09
N ASN A 477 -26.43 -27.15 -7.37
CA ASN A 477 -27.36 -27.91 -8.19
C ASN A 477 -26.63 -29.23 -8.54
N LYS A 478 -26.82 -30.25 -7.67
CA LYS A 478 -26.56 -31.65 -8.02
C LYS A 478 -27.58 -32.04 -9.10
N GLY A 479 -27.13 -31.93 -10.35
CA GLY A 479 -27.85 -32.53 -11.47
C GLY A 479 -27.77 -34.05 -11.37
N ASN A 480 -28.93 -34.68 -11.38
CA ASN A 480 -29.10 -36.11 -11.68
C ASN A 480 -28.62 -36.41 -13.10
#